data_20dead934184d6821f62c03ca60f410f
#
_entry.id   20dead934184d6821f62c03ca60f410f
#
_cell.length_a   1.000
_cell.length_b   1.000
_cell.length_c   1.000
_cell.angle_alpha   90.00
_cell.angle_beta   90.00
_cell.angle_gamma   90.00
#
_symmetry.space_group_name_H-M   'P 1'
#
loop_
_entity.id
_entity.type
_entity.pdbx_description
1 polymer ?
#
loop_
_entity_poly.entity_id
_entity_poly.type
_entity_poly.pdbx_seq_one_letter_code
_entity_poly.pdbx_strand_id
1 'polypeptide(L)'
;MTLRGLFALAAPQSVGGQAVIEGVMMRAKDKLAIAVRKSDGEIVTEVRPWFSLVVHPWLKKPFLRGFPVLMETMVNGIKALNFSAVQAAEDDEDDTELTSWHLILTMVLALAAALGLFVVLPHFLSVGMEFLGLGGDVDSLSFHIWDGVIKMAVFVGYILAISYIPDIRRVFEYHGAEHKVIWTWEEGKELSPESTRFYSRLHPRCGTAFMLFVLVVSITLFAILVPYLLTFYSPENFIVKHLYIVGMKLFLMIPVSNIAYEMIKFAGKHSKSLFCKIMSWPGMMMQVLTTKEPDDSQIEVAIAALQCAVNAEEC
;
A
#
# COMPACT_ATOMS: atom_id res chain seq x y z
N MET A 1 -22.38 -31.35 -21.62
CA MET A 1 -21.08 -30.66 -21.75
C MET A 1 -21.06 -29.64 -20.64
N THR A 2 -20.43 -29.95 -19.53
CA THR A 2 -20.46 -29.13 -18.31
C THR A 2 -19.53 -27.93 -18.49
N LEU A 3 -19.98 -26.73 -18.11
CA LEU A 3 -19.23 -25.46 -18.10
C LEU A 3 -17.83 -25.52 -17.39
N ARG A 4 -17.53 -26.59 -16.68
CA ARG A 4 -16.23 -26.92 -16.07
C ARG A 4 -15.05 -27.07 -17.07
N GLY A 5 -15.32 -27.27 -18.36
CA GLY A 5 -14.27 -27.50 -19.39
C GLY A 5 -13.69 -26.26 -20.04
N LEU A 6 -14.34 -25.07 -19.94
CA LEU A 6 -13.89 -23.85 -20.62
C LEU A 6 -12.92 -22.99 -19.78
N PHE A 7 -12.88 -23.17 -18.45
CA PHE A 7 -12.00 -22.38 -17.57
C PHE A 7 -10.56 -22.91 -17.46
N ALA A 8 -10.27 -24.09 -17.98
CA ALA A 8 -8.98 -24.77 -17.77
C ALA A 8 -7.85 -24.37 -18.74
N LEU A 9 -8.05 -23.40 -19.67
CA LEU A 9 -7.06 -23.08 -20.72
C LEU A 9 -6.59 -21.62 -20.77
N ALA A 10 -7.15 -20.71 -19.98
CA ALA A 10 -6.66 -19.35 -19.86
C ALA A 10 -5.86 -19.19 -18.56
N ALA A 11 -4.65 -18.60 -18.62
CA ALA A 11 -3.94 -18.21 -17.42
C ALA A 11 -4.87 -17.36 -16.52
N PRO A 12 -4.92 -17.64 -15.21
CA PRO A 12 -5.85 -16.93 -14.33
C PRO A 12 -5.61 -15.42 -14.44
N GLN A 13 -6.70 -14.68 -14.51
CA GLN A 13 -6.65 -13.22 -14.60
C GLN A 13 -5.88 -12.68 -13.41
N SER A 14 -4.96 -11.73 -13.68
CA SER A 14 -4.21 -11.06 -12.61
C SER A 14 -5.17 -10.26 -11.72
N VAL A 15 -5.14 -10.56 -10.44
CA VAL A 15 -5.94 -9.93 -9.40
C VAL A 15 -4.99 -9.27 -8.40
N GLY A 16 -5.42 -8.22 -7.75
CA GLY A 16 -4.77 -7.59 -6.61
C GLY A 16 -5.85 -7.09 -5.66
N GLY A 17 -5.50 -6.84 -4.41
CA GLY A 17 -6.46 -6.41 -3.42
C GLY A 17 -5.90 -5.45 -2.39
N GLN A 18 -6.73 -5.17 -1.41
CA GLN A 18 -6.43 -4.39 -0.23
C GLN A 18 -7.38 -4.80 0.89
N ALA A 19 -6.85 -5.09 2.08
CA ALA A 19 -7.68 -5.25 3.26
C ALA A 19 -8.37 -3.93 3.63
N VAL A 20 -9.61 -4.02 4.09
CA VAL A 20 -10.42 -2.93 4.62
C VAL A 20 -10.99 -3.34 5.98
N ILE A 21 -11.78 -2.48 6.62
CA ILE A 21 -12.40 -2.78 7.91
C ILE A 21 -13.40 -3.94 7.71
N GLU A 22 -13.25 -5.02 8.48
CA GLU A 22 -14.07 -6.25 8.41
C GLU A 22 -14.25 -6.81 7.00
N GLY A 23 -13.25 -6.58 6.10
CA GLY A 23 -13.41 -6.97 4.72
C GLY A 23 -12.17 -6.88 3.83
N VAL A 24 -12.41 -7.15 2.56
CA VAL A 24 -11.39 -7.12 1.50
C VAL A 24 -11.95 -6.43 0.26
N MET A 25 -11.15 -5.55 -0.35
CA MET A 25 -11.35 -5.04 -1.69
C MET A 25 -10.47 -5.84 -2.66
N MET A 26 -11.06 -6.37 -3.73
CA MET A 26 -10.35 -7.05 -4.82
C MET A 26 -10.52 -6.29 -6.13
N ARG A 27 -9.43 -6.19 -6.89
CA ARG A 27 -9.42 -5.58 -8.22
C ARG A 27 -9.12 -6.62 -9.29
N ALA A 28 -9.96 -6.67 -10.32
CA ALA A 28 -9.75 -7.46 -11.52
C ALA A 28 -9.98 -6.58 -12.77
N LYS A 29 -8.93 -6.34 -13.55
CA LYS A 29 -8.93 -5.41 -14.72
C LYS A 29 -9.39 -3.99 -14.34
N ASP A 30 -10.56 -3.59 -14.81
CA ASP A 30 -11.20 -2.28 -14.67
C ASP A 30 -12.33 -2.25 -13.65
N LYS A 31 -12.51 -3.35 -12.90
CA LYS A 31 -13.51 -3.49 -11.85
C LYS A 31 -12.84 -3.68 -10.50
N LEU A 32 -13.47 -3.19 -9.47
CA LEU A 32 -13.19 -3.54 -8.08
C LEU A 32 -14.45 -4.09 -7.43
N ALA A 33 -14.27 -5.06 -6.55
CA ALA A 33 -15.33 -5.57 -5.67
C ALA A 33 -14.88 -5.43 -4.23
N ILE A 34 -15.79 -5.04 -3.35
CA ILE A 34 -15.57 -4.92 -1.92
C ILE A 34 -16.52 -5.90 -1.26
N ALA A 35 -16.02 -6.74 -0.37
CA ALA A 35 -16.82 -7.58 0.50
C ALA A 35 -16.51 -7.25 1.95
N VAL A 36 -17.54 -7.08 2.75
CA VAL A 36 -17.46 -6.69 4.16
C VAL A 36 -18.41 -7.59 4.97
N ARG A 37 -17.96 -8.07 6.12
CA ARG A 37 -18.83 -8.78 7.08
C ARG A 37 -19.40 -7.76 8.06
N LYS A 38 -20.73 -7.68 8.12
CA LYS A 38 -21.49 -6.87 9.07
C LYS A 38 -21.48 -7.48 10.48
N SER A 39 -21.92 -6.72 11.46
CA SER A 39 -22.05 -7.18 12.87
C SER A 39 -23.00 -8.35 13.05
N ASP A 40 -24.04 -8.47 12.20
CA ASP A 40 -24.99 -9.59 12.19
C ASP A 40 -24.44 -10.88 11.52
N GLY A 41 -23.22 -10.81 10.94
CA GLY A 41 -22.54 -11.90 10.26
C GLY A 41 -22.82 -11.99 8.76
N GLU A 42 -23.72 -11.17 8.19
CA GLU A 42 -23.96 -11.09 6.75
C GLU A 42 -22.75 -10.57 6.00
N ILE A 43 -22.46 -11.13 4.83
CA ILE A 43 -21.44 -10.62 3.92
C ILE A 43 -22.11 -9.75 2.86
N VAL A 44 -21.83 -8.45 2.90
CA VAL A 44 -22.30 -7.49 1.89
C VAL A 44 -21.21 -7.27 0.87
N THR A 45 -21.61 -7.29 -0.42
CA THR A 45 -20.69 -7.08 -1.54
C THR A 45 -21.10 -5.88 -2.38
N GLU A 46 -20.11 -5.14 -2.88
CA GLU A 46 -20.33 -4.04 -3.80
C GLU A 46 -19.32 -4.09 -4.93
N VAL A 47 -19.79 -3.99 -6.18
CA VAL A 47 -18.95 -3.93 -7.39
C VAL A 47 -18.99 -2.52 -7.97
N ARG A 48 -17.80 -1.96 -8.23
CA ARG A 48 -17.63 -0.62 -8.80
C ARG A 48 -16.63 -0.63 -9.96
N PRO A 49 -16.74 0.31 -10.92
CA PRO A 49 -15.66 0.54 -11.87
C PRO A 49 -14.42 1.09 -11.16
N TRP A 50 -13.23 0.69 -11.61
CA TRP A 50 -11.98 1.25 -11.11
C TRP A 50 -11.83 2.70 -11.58
N PHE A 51 -11.69 3.63 -10.62
CA PHE A 51 -11.35 5.01 -10.93
C PHE A 51 -9.91 5.09 -11.43
N SER A 52 -9.69 5.59 -12.64
CA SER A 52 -8.35 5.72 -13.24
C SER A 52 -8.04 7.17 -13.63
N LEU A 53 -6.84 7.63 -13.25
CA LEU A 53 -6.22 8.90 -13.67
C LEU A 53 -5.36 8.71 -14.92
N VAL A 54 -4.97 7.47 -15.25
CA VAL A 54 -4.09 7.14 -16.38
C VAL A 54 -4.90 7.10 -17.68
N VAL A 55 -5.59 8.19 -17.98
CA VAL A 55 -6.43 8.32 -19.19
C VAL A 55 -5.56 8.62 -20.41
N HIS A 56 -4.58 9.50 -20.28
CA HIS A 56 -3.73 9.93 -21.40
C HIS A 56 -2.62 8.91 -21.70
N PRO A 57 -2.31 8.65 -22.99
CA PRO A 57 -1.29 7.69 -23.41
C PRO A 57 0.12 7.96 -22.84
N TRP A 58 0.48 9.22 -22.64
CA TRP A 58 1.80 9.58 -22.09
C TRP A 58 1.95 9.19 -20.61
N LEU A 59 0.85 9.19 -19.81
CA LEU A 59 0.86 8.71 -18.43
C LEU A 59 0.99 7.18 -18.33
N LYS A 60 0.82 6.44 -19.44
CA LYS A 60 1.05 4.99 -19.49
C LYS A 60 2.53 4.60 -19.68
N LYS A 61 3.39 5.58 -20.00
CA LYS A 61 4.81 5.34 -20.24
C LYS A 61 5.53 4.95 -18.94
N PRO A 62 6.57 4.08 -19.04
CA PRO A 62 7.43 3.79 -17.89
C PRO A 62 7.99 5.06 -17.26
N PHE A 63 8.20 5.03 -15.94
CA PHE A 63 8.68 6.14 -15.11
C PHE A 63 7.78 7.40 -15.06
N LEU A 64 6.60 7.40 -15.71
CA LEU A 64 5.60 8.46 -15.60
C LEU A 64 4.29 7.96 -14.96
N ARG A 65 4.03 6.66 -15.03
CA ARG A 65 2.76 6.07 -14.59
C ARG A 65 2.69 5.76 -13.09
N GLY A 66 3.82 5.67 -12.40
CA GLY A 66 3.87 5.18 -11.01
C GLY A 66 3.12 6.10 -10.04
N PHE A 67 3.36 7.41 -10.12
CA PHE A 67 2.67 8.39 -9.28
C PHE A 67 1.15 8.46 -9.56
N PRO A 68 0.67 8.56 -10.82
CA PRO A 68 -0.76 8.47 -11.10
C PRO A 68 -1.41 7.19 -10.61
N VAL A 69 -0.77 6.02 -10.82
CA VAL A 69 -1.30 4.73 -10.33
C VAL A 69 -1.36 4.69 -8.80
N LEU A 70 -0.39 5.27 -8.10
CA LEU A 70 -0.44 5.41 -6.65
C LEU A 70 -1.65 6.23 -6.22
N MET A 71 -1.89 7.37 -6.87
CA MET A 71 -3.06 8.22 -6.58
C MET A 71 -4.39 7.50 -6.85
N GLU A 72 -4.48 6.76 -7.97
CA GLU A 72 -5.65 5.91 -8.25
C GLU A 72 -5.91 4.91 -7.13
N THR A 73 -4.86 4.21 -6.70
CA THR A 73 -4.95 3.20 -5.63
C THR A 73 -5.39 3.82 -4.32
N MET A 74 -4.85 5.00 -3.98
CA MET A 74 -5.26 5.73 -2.77
C MET A 74 -6.74 6.14 -2.83
N VAL A 75 -7.20 6.72 -3.94
CA VAL A 75 -8.60 7.16 -4.08
C VAL A 75 -9.56 5.98 -4.00
N ASN A 76 -9.28 4.88 -4.73
CA ASN A 76 -10.13 3.69 -4.68
C ASN A 76 -10.08 3.02 -3.30
N GLY A 77 -8.90 2.94 -2.68
CA GLY A 77 -8.72 2.37 -1.35
C GLY A 77 -9.45 3.16 -0.26
N ILE A 78 -9.42 4.49 -0.29
CA ILE A 78 -10.15 5.34 0.67
C ILE A 78 -11.66 5.17 0.49
N LYS A 79 -12.16 5.09 -0.75
CA LYS A 79 -13.57 4.82 -1.01
C LYS A 79 -14.00 3.44 -0.48
N ALA A 80 -13.14 2.43 -0.63
CA ALA A 80 -13.38 1.10 -0.09
C ALA A 80 -13.35 1.08 1.44
N LEU A 81 -12.39 1.77 2.06
CA LEU A 81 -12.33 1.93 3.53
C LEU A 81 -13.57 2.65 4.08
N ASN A 82 -14.03 3.72 3.41
CA ASN A 82 -15.25 4.40 3.83
C ASN A 82 -16.48 3.50 3.72
N PHE A 83 -16.64 2.78 2.61
CA PHE A 83 -17.71 1.81 2.46
C PHE A 83 -17.67 0.75 3.56
N SER A 84 -16.49 0.17 3.83
CA SER A 84 -16.34 -0.87 4.84
C SER A 84 -16.59 -0.33 6.25
N ALA A 85 -16.17 0.88 6.56
CA ALA A 85 -16.42 1.52 7.86
C ALA A 85 -17.93 1.70 8.12
N VAL A 86 -18.69 2.13 7.10
CA VAL A 86 -20.15 2.30 7.20
C VAL A 86 -20.83 0.93 7.37
N GLN A 87 -20.40 -0.11 6.61
CA GLN A 87 -21.04 -1.43 6.69
C GLN A 87 -20.67 -2.20 7.96
N ALA A 88 -19.48 -1.96 8.52
CA ALA A 88 -19.02 -2.60 9.75
C ALA A 88 -19.49 -1.90 11.04
N ALA A 89 -19.93 -0.64 10.94
CA ALA A 89 -20.54 0.06 12.05
C ALA A 89 -21.83 -0.68 12.44
N GLU A 90 -22.05 -0.89 13.74
CA GLU A 90 -23.35 -1.31 14.25
C GLU A 90 -24.40 -0.24 13.89
N ASP A 91 -25.66 -0.65 13.72
CA ASP A 91 -26.80 0.23 13.45
C ASP A 91 -27.07 1.17 14.67
N ASP A 92 -26.10 2.00 15.03
CA ASP A 92 -26.32 3.09 15.96
C ASP A 92 -27.18 4.14 15.22
N GLU A 93 -28.34 4.45 15.80
CA GLU A 93 -29.36 5.37 15.26
C GLU A 93 -28.86 6.80 14.99
N ASP A 94 -27.59 7.10 15.27
CA ASP A 94 -26.91 8.36 14.91
C ASP A 94 -26.13 8.21 13.60
N ASP A 95 -26.84 7.87 12.50
CA ASP A 95 -26.34 8.00 11.13
C ASP A 95 -26.02 9.47 10.78
N THR A 96 -24.96 10.00 11.34
CA THR A 96 -24.32 11.16 10.74
C THR A 96 -23.52 10.69 9.54
N GLU A 97 -24.19 10.60 8.37
CA GLU A 97 -23.52 10.46 7.09
C GLU A 97 -22.30 11.40 7.08
N LEU A 98 -21.10 10.80 7.06
CA LEU A 98 -19.87 11.58 6.96
C LEU A 98 -19.94 12.38 5.67
N THR A 99 -20.25 13.65 5.78
CA THR A 99 -20.33 14.59 4.66
C THR A 99 -19.00 14.52 3.90
N SER A 100 -19.02 14.65 2.57
CA SER A 100 -17.81 14.64 1.72
C SER A 100 -16.69 15.54 2.24
N TRP A 101 -17.03 16.61 2.94
CA TRP A 101 -16.07 17.50 3.60
C TRP A 101 -15.31 16.83 4.75
N HIS A 102 -15.98 16.06 5.60
CA HIS A 102 -15.32 15.32 6.70
C HIS A 102 -14.33 14.27 6.15
N LEU A 103 -14.69 13.59 5.06
CA LEU A 103 -13.81 12.64 4.39
C LEU A 103 -12.57 13.33 3.80
N ILE A 104 -12.75 14.48 3.13
CA ILE A 104 -11.63 15.27 2.60
C ILE A 104 -10.73 15.75 3.73
N LEU A 105 -11.30 16.29 4.81
CA LEU A 105 -10.53 16.77 5.95
C LEU A 105 -9.72 15.64 6.61
N THR A 106 -10.35 14.50 6.87
CA THR A 106 -9.68 13.31 7.43
C THR A 106 -8.54 12.85 6.54
N MET A 107 -8.76 12.82 5.21
CA MET A 107 -7.73 12.45 4.24
C MET A 107 -6.54 13.43 4.25
N VAL A 108 -6.83 14.74 4.28
CA VAL A 108 -5.78 15.78 4.33
C VAL A 108 -4.99 15.67 5.64
N LEU A 109 -5.66 15.48 6.77
CA LEU A 109 -5.00 15.30 8.07
C LEU A 109 -4.16 14.04 8.11
N ALA A 110 -4.66 12.90 7.59
CA ALA A 110 -3.92 11.64 7.51
C ALA A 110 -2.68 11.78 6.62
N LEU A 111 -2.80 12.44 5.46
CA LEU A 111 -1.67 12.70 4.58
C LEU A 111 -0.65 13.63 5.24
N ALA A 112 -1.09 14.71 5.88
CA ALA A 112 -0.21 15.63 6.61
C ALA A 112 0.53 14.91 7.76
N ALA A 113 -0.16 14.06 8.52
CA ALA A 113 0.44 13.24 9.57
C ALA A 113 1.47 12.25 9.00
N ALA A 114 1.16 11.59 7.88
CA ALA A 114 2.10 10.67 7.23
C ALA A 114 3.35 11.40 6.72
N LEU A 115 3.20 12.57 6.08
CA LEU A 115 4.32 13.40 5.64
C LEU A 115 5.14 13.91 6.85
N GLY A 116 4.47 14.34 7.91
CA GLY A 116 5.10 14.73 9.17
C GLY A 116 5.95 13.60 9.76
N LEU A 117 5.37 12.40 9.85
CA LEU A 117 6.02 11.24 10.46
C LEU A 117 7.16 10.67 9.60
N PHE A 118 6.99 10.58 8.28
CA PHE A 118 7.93 9.86 7.41
C PHE A 118 8.89 10.74 6.60
N VAL A 119 8.68 12.07 6.58
CA VAL A 119 9.56 13.01 5.88
C VAL A 119 10.13 14.05 6.84
N VAL A 120 9.26 14.72 7.59
CA VAL A 120 9.66 15.84 8.45
C VAL A 120 10.41 15.34 9.70
N LEU A 121 9.83 14.40 10.44
CA LEU A 121 10.43 13.87 11.66
C LEU A 121 11.82 13.25 11.45
N PRO A 122 12.06 12.33 10.47
CA PRO A 122 13.40 11.81 10.23
C PRO A 122 14.40 12.90 9.86
N HIS A 123 13.99 13.89 9.06
CA HIS A 123 14.86 15.00 8.69
C HIS A 123 15.33 15.78 9.92
N PHE A 124 14.41 16.20 10.81
CA PHE A 124 14.79 16.96 12.01
C PHE A 124 15.52 16.12 13.06
N LEU A 125 15.23 14.82 13.16
CA LEU A 125 16.03 13.93 14.00
C LEU A 125 17.47 13.80 13.46
N SER A 126 17.66 13.81 12.15
CA SER A 126 18.99 13.81 11.52
C SER A 126 19.75 15.12 11.78
N VAL A 127 19.07 16.26 11.81
CA VAL A 127 19.64 17.53 12.31
C VAL A 127 20.06 17.39 13.76
N GLY A 128 19.27 16.71 14.59
CA GLY A 128 19.66 16.40 15.97
C GLY A 128 20.96 15.56 16.07
N MET A 129 21.16 14.59 15.15
CA MET A 129 22.41 13.81 15.10
C MET A 129 23.61 14.67 14.70
N GLU A 130 23.42 15.66 13.84
CA GLU A 130 24.44 16.66 13.51
C GLU A 130 24.85 17.47 14.75
N PHE A 131 23.88 18.00 15.51
CA PHE A 131 24.15 18.73 16.76
C PHE A 131 24.87 17.89 17.84
N LEU A 132 24.67 16.57 17.84
CA LEU A 132 25.35 15.63 18.72
C LEU A 132 26.78 15.26 18.23
N GLY A 133 27.20 15.77 17.07
CA GLY A 133 28.49 15.45 16.45
C GLY A 133 28.57 14.03 15.87
N LEU A 134 27.43 13.34 15.72
CA LEU A 134 27.32 11.98 15.16
C LEU A 134 27.04 11.97 13.67
N GLY A 135 26.74 13.14 13.07
CA GLY A 135 26.47 13.34 11.64
C GLY A 135 27.14 14.61 11.13
N GLY A 136 27.21 14.76 9.83
CA GLY A 136 27.63 16.03 9.20
C GLY A 136 26.44 16.89 8.81
N ASP A 137 26.72 18.08 8.26
CA ASP A 137 25.72 19.00 7.73
C ASP A 137 24.85 18.34 6.64
N VAL A 138 23.72 18.93 6.35
CA VAL A 138 22.70 18.47 5.40
C VAL A 138 23.23 18.22 3.98
N ASP A 139 24.38 18.79 3.62
CA ASP A 139 25.07 18.54 2.35
C ASP A 139 25.95 17.27 2.40
N SER A 140 26.12 16.65 3.57
CA SER A 140 27.00 15.49 3.77
C SER A 140 26.27 14.16 3.54
N LEU A 141 27.00 13.16 3.07
CA LEU A 141 26.49 11.79 2.95
C LEU A 141 26.05 11.20 4.31
N SER A 142 26.79 11.54 5.39
CA SER A 142 26.46 11.06 6.75
C SER A 142 25.09 11.54 7.21
N PHE A 143 24.69 12.76 6.91
CA PHE A 143 23.34 13.25 7.18
C PHE A 143 22.28 12.38 6.49
N HIS A 144 22.44 12.08 5.20
CA HIS A 144 21.49 11.27 4.45
C HIS A 144 21.45 9.81 4.88
N ILE A 145 22.58 9.27 5.37
CA ILE A 145 22.60 7.94 6.00
C ILE A 145 21.74 7.94 7.27
N TRP A 146 21.91 8.94 8.15
CA TRP A 146 21.08 9.07 9.34
C TRP A 146 19.61 9.28 9.01
N ASP A 147 19.27 10.16 8.05
CA ASP A 147 17.89 10.37 7.58
C ASP A 147 17.27 9.04 7.09
N GLY A 148 18.05 8.21 6.40
CA GLY A 148 17.62 6.91 5.93
C GLY A 148 17.41 5.89 7.07
N VAL A 149 18.37 5.78 7.99
CA VAL A 149 18.29 4.85 9.14
C VAL A 149 17.14 5.23 10.07
N ILE A 150 17.00 6.51 10.39
CA ILE A 150 15.93 7.02 11.26
C ILE A 150 14.57 6.81 10.57
N LYS A 151 14.46 7.11 9.27
CA LYS A 151 13.23 6.87 8.50
C LYS A 151 12.81 5.40 8.51
N MET A 152 13.77 4.48 8.35
CA MET A 152 13.52 3.05 8.46
C MET A 152 13.06 2.66 9.87
N ALA A 153 13.73 3.17 10.90
CA ALA A 153 13.37 2.90 12.29
C ALA A 153 11.97 3.43 12.64
N VAL A 154 11.64 4.66 12.22
CA VAL A 154 10.31 5.26 12.39
C VAL A 154 9.25 4.42 11.66
N PHE A 155 9.53 3.99 10.42
CA PHE A 155 8.58 3.19 9.64
C PHE A 155 8.32 1.83 10.30
N VAL A 156 9.35 1.09 10.66
CA VAL A 156 9.20 -0.21 11.33
C VAL A 156 8.55 -0.05 12.71
N GLY A 157 8.98 0.95 13.48
CA GLY A 157 8.41 1.26 14.80
C GLY A 157 6.93 1.62 14.72
N TYR A 158 6.52 2.41 13.71
CA TYR A 158 5.12 2.74 13.46
C TYR A 158 4.29 1.48 13.16
N ILE A 159 4.73 0.63 12.23
CA ILE A 159 4.02 -0.61 11.89
C ILE A 159 3.89 -1.52 13.12
N LEU A 160 4.96 -1.67 13.90
CA LEU A 160 4.92 -2.42 15.15
C LEU A 160 3.91 -1.83 16.13
N ALA A 161 3.94 -0.51 16.34
CA ALA A 161 3.04 0.15 17.28
C ALA A 161 1.57 -0.04 16.91
N ILE A 162 1.19 0.19 15.63
CA ILE A 162 -0.19 0.02 15.19
C ILE A 162 -0.63 -1.45 15.18
N SER A 163 0.29 -2.40 15.06
CA SER A 163 -0.03 -3.85 15.08
C SER A 163 -0.57 -4.35 16.42
N TYR A 164 -0.40 -3.57 17.51
CA TYR A 164 -0.97 -3.85 18.83
C TYR A 164 -2.40 -3.33 19.00
N ILE A 165 -2.88 -2.48 18.09
CA ILE A 165 -4.27 -2.00 18.09
C ILE A 165 -5.16 -3.14 17.56
N PRO A 166 -6.21 -3.59 18.32
CA PRO A 166 -7.03 -4.74 17.94
C PRO A 166 -7.64 -4.60 16.54
N ASP A 167 -8.21 -3.45 16.21
CA ASP A 167 -8.86 -3.20 14.91
C ASP A 167 -7.86 -3.26 13.75
N ILE A 168 -6.66 -2.72 13.93
CA ILE A 168 -5.59 -2.81 12.92
C ILE A 168 -5.09 -4.25 12.78
N ARG A 169 -5.02 -4.99 13.88
CA ARG A 169 -4.68 -6.42 13.84
C ARG A 169 -5.69 -7.20 13.01
N ARG A 170 -7.00 -6.93 13.14
CA ARG A 170 -8.04 -7.55 12.30
C ARG A 170 -7.87 -7.20 10.83
N VAL A 171 -7.57 -5.93 10.50
CA VAL A 171 -7.22 -5.55 9.11
C VAL A 171 -6.02 -6.35 8.61
N PHE A 172 -5.00 -6.63 9.45
CA PHE A 172 -3.86 -7.46 9.05
C PHE A 172 -4.22 -8.95 8.88
N GLU A 173 -5.24 -9.45 9.56
CA GLU A 173 -5.80 -10.79 9.33
C GLU A 173 -6.52 -10.86 7.98
N TYR A 174 -7.38 -9.89 7.65
CA TYR A 174 -7.99 -9.75 6.33
C TYR A 174 -6.95 -9.59 5.20
N HIS A 175 -5.84 -8.91 5.46
CA HIS A 175 -4.72 -8.85 4.51
C HIS A 175 -4.06 -10.23 4.31
N GLY A 176 -3.98 -11.03 5.36
CA GLY A 176 -3.57 -12.44 5.25
C GLY A 176 -4.55 -13.28 4.43
N ALA A 177 -5.87 -13.07 4.62
CA ALA A 177 -6.93 -13.73 3.85
C ALA A 177 -6.86 -13.38 2.36
N GLU A 178 -6.70 -12.09 2.04
CA GLU A 178 -6.48 -11.61 0.68
C GLU A 178 -5.37 -12.39 -0.03
N HIS A 179 -4.18 -12.48 0.59
CA HIS A 179 -3.04 -13.17 0.01
C HIS A 179 -3.29 -14.67 -0.23
N LYS A 180 -3.90 -15.35 0.75
CA LYS A 180 -4.21 -16.78 0.64
C LYS A 180 -5.20 -17.04 -0.49
N VAL A 181 -6.23 -16.21 -0.63
CA VAL A 181 -7.23 -16.32 -1.71
C VAL A 181 -6.61 -16.04 -3.07
N ILE A 182 -5.73 -15.04 -3.20
CA ILE A 182 -5.01 -14.77 -4.45
C ILE A 182 -4.12 -15.96 -4.84
N TRP A 183 -3.40 -16.58 -3.90
CA TRP A 183 -2.62 -17.78 -4.18
C TRP A 183 -3.48 -18.94 -4.68
N THR A 184 -4.62 -19.20 -4.02
CA THR A 184 -5.57 -20.26 -4.41
C THR A 184 -6.06 -20.04 -5.84
N TRP A 185 -6.41 -18.79 -6.17
CA TRP A 185 -6.83 -18.38 -7.50
C TRP A 185 -5.76 -18.56 -8.57
N GLU A 186 -4.52 -18.15 -8.28
CA GLU A 186 -3.40 -18.27 -9.22
C GLU A 186 -2.99 -19.71 -9.52
N GLU A 187 -3.19 -20.60 -8.56
CA GLU A 187 -2.98 -22.04 -8.76
C GLU A 187 -4.17 -22.77 -9.39
N GLY A 188 -5.27 -22.03 -9.69
CA GLY A 188 -6.46 -22.60 -10.32
C GLY A 188 -7.17 -23.63 -9.44
N LYS A 189 -7.06 -23.49 -8.11
CA LYS A 189 -7.73 -24.36 -7.16
C LYS A 189 -9.14 -23.86 -6.86
N GLU A 190 -9.96 -24.73 -6.29
CA GLU A 190 -11.29 -24.38 -5.83
C GLU A 190 -11.20 -23.35 -4.69
N LEU A 191 -12.00 -22.29 -4.81
CA LEU A 191 -12.08 -21.23 -3.81
C LEU A 191 -13.01 -21.66 -2.68
N SER A 192 -12.45 -22.28 -1.65
CA SER A 192 -13.14 -22.62 -0.40
C SER A 192 -12.21 -22.35 0.79
N PRO A 193 -12.72 -22.13 1.99
CA PRO A 193 -11.87 -21.98 3.19
C PRO A 193 -10.95 -23.18 3.39
N GLU A 194 -11.44 -24.40 3.15
CA GLU A 194 -10.69 -25.64 3.31
C GLU A 194 -9.47 -25.72 2.41
N SER A 195 -9.60 -25.31 1.15
CA SER A 195 -8.48 -25.31 0.19
C SER A 195 -7.54 -24.13 0.41
N THR A 196 -8.09 -22.97 0.82
CA THR A 196 -7.37 -21.71 0.91
C THR A 196 -6.50 -21.59 2.15
N ARG A 197 -6.93 -22.17 3.29
CA ARG A 197 -6.20 -22.07 4.58
C ARG A 197 -4.75 -22.55 4.53
N PHE A 198 -4.40 -23.46 3.63
CA PHE A 198 -3.05 -24.02 3.51
C PHE A 198 -2.06 -23.12 2.78
N TYR A 199 -2.53 -22.08 2.09
CA TYR A 199 -1.66 -21.16 1.38
C TYR A 199 -0.97 -20.16 2.33
N SER A 200 0.13 -19.60 1.84
CA SER A 200 0.90 -18.60 2.59
C SER A 200 0.16 -17.26 2.65
N ARG A 201 0.19 -16.61 3.82
CA ARG A 201 -0.21 -15.22 3.98
C ARG A 201 0.80 -14.21 3.42
N LEU A 202 1.96 -14.66 2.93
CA LEU A 202 2.97 -13.83 2.30
C LEU A 202 2.86 -13.94 0.78
N HIS A 203 2.79 -12.81 0.08
CA HIS A 203 2.62 -12.78 -1.37
C HIS A 203 3.61 -11.81 -2.03
N PRO A 204 4.39 -12.22 -3.08
CA PRO A 204 5.47 -11.41 -3.65
C PRO A 204 5.00 -10.17 -4.42
N ARG A 205 3.71 -10.09 -4.78
CA ARG A 205 3.13 -8.94 -5.51
C ARG A 205 2.32 -7.99 -4.62
N CYS A 206 2.45 -8.11 -3.30
CA CYS A 206 1.74 -7.27 -2.37
C CYS A 206 2.18 -5.81 -2.45
N GLY A 207 1.21 -4.90 -2.30
CA GLY A 207 1.45 -3.46 -2.27
C GLY A 207 2.32 -2.97 -1.10
N THR A 208 2.43 -3.73 0.00
CA THR A 208 3.31 -3.36 1.13
C THR A 208 4.80 -3.41 0.74
N ALA A 209 5.19 -4.29 -0.22
CA ALA A 209 6.52 -4.28 -0.79
C ALA A 209 6.81 -2.95 -1.53
N PHE A 210 5.79 -2.32 -2.13
CA PHE A 210 5.93 -1.01 -2.75
C PHE A 210 6.37 0.07 -1.76
N MET A 211 5.83 0.08 -0.54
CA MET A 211 6.22 1.04 0.50
C MET A 211 7.71 0.93 0.83
N LEU A 212 8.26 -0.28 0.89
CA LEU A 212 9.69 -0.49 1.10
C LEU A 212 10.53 -0.01 -0.09
N PHE A 213 10.09 -0.26 -1.34
CA PHE A 213 10.76 0.28 -2.52
C PHE A 213 10.76 1.81 -2.53
N VAL A 214 9.64 2.44 -2.19
CA VAL A 214 9.56 3.91 -2.03
C VAL A 214 10.56 4.39 -0.99
N LEU A 215 10.67 3.70 0.14
CA LEU A 215 11.61 4.03 1.21
C LEU A 215 13.07 3.95 0.72
N VAL A 216 13.49 2.82 0.14
CA VAL A 216 14.86 2.62 -0.36
C VAL A 216 15.21 3.60 -1.47
N VAL A 217 14.30 3.78 -2.44
CA VAL A 217 14.50 4.75 -3.54
C VAL A 217 14.56 6.17 -3.00
N SER A 218 13.72 6.54 -2.02
CA SER A 218 13.76 7.89 -1.44
C SER A 218 15.07 8.17 -0.73
N ILE A 219 15.60 7.21 0.05
CA ILE A 219 16.90 7.35 0.72
C ILE A 219 18.00 7.59 -0.32
N THR A 220 18.05 6.76 -1.35
CA THR A 220 19.08 6.84 -2.39
C THR A 220 18.97 8.15 -3.19
N LEU A 221 17.75 8.49 -3.63
CA LEU A 221 17.53 9.69 -4.43
C LEU A 221 17.82 10.98 -3.63
N PHE A 222 17.40 11.04 -2.38
CA PHE A 222 17.62 12.20 -1.53
C PHE A 222 19.11 12.39 -1.22
N ALA A 223 19.84 11.29 -0.96
CA ALA A 223 21.28 11.34 -0.71
C ALA A 223 22.08 11.89 -1.91
N ILE A 224 21.57 11.72 -3.13
CA ILE A 224 22.23 12.18 -4.36
C ILE A 224 21.70 13.56 -4.79
N LEU A 225 20.37 13.69 -4.87
CA LEU A 225 19.77 14.87 -5.51
C LEU A 225 19.69 16.08 -4.58
N VAL A 226 19.52 15.90 -3.27
CA VAL A 226 19.41 17.05 -2.36
C VAL A 226 20.71 17.82 -2.30
N PRO A 227 21.90 17.23 -2.04
CA PRO A 227 23.17 17.96 -2.11
C PRO A 227 23.40 18.59 -3.47
N TYR A 228 23.13 17.87 -4.56
CA TYR A 228 23.28 18.38 -5.92
C TYR A 228 22.42 19.62 -6.18
N LEU A 229 21.15 19.60 -5.79
CA LEU A 229 20.24 20.74 -5.95
C LEU A 229 20.64 21.94 -5.09
N LEU A 230 21.20 21.71 -3.90
CA LEU A 230 21.69 22.78 -3.02
C LEU A 230 22.92 23.50 -3.58
N THR A 231 23.65 22.91 -4.54
CA THR A 231 24.72 23.64 -5.27
C THR A 231 24.18 24.78 -6.14
N PHE A 232 22.93 24.72 -6.58
CA PHE A 232 22.32 25.79 -7.39
C PHE A 232 21.70 26.88 -6.52
N TYR A 233 21.10 26.50 -5.40
CA TYR A 233 20.50 27.44 -4.46
C TYR A 233 20.44 26.85 -3.06
N SER A 234 21.07 27.50 -2.10
CA SER A 234 21.07 27.14 -0.69
C SER A 234 20.72 28.38 0.15
N PRO A 235 19.54 28.41 0.81
CA PRO A 235 19.20 29.52 1.70
C PRO A 235 20.20 29.64 2.86
N GLU A 236 20.60 30.88 3.21
CA GLU A 236 21.53 31.13 4.34
C GLU A 236 20.85 30.94 5.71
N ASN A 237 19.56 31.32 5.79
CA ASN A 237 18.82 31.16 7.06
C ASN A 237 18.54 29.68 7.33
N PHE A 238 18.91 29.22 8.52
CA PHE A 238 18.78 27.84 8.96
C PHE A 238 17.35 27.27 8.77
N ILE A 239 16.34 28.00 9.28
CA ILE A 239 14.93 27.53 9.20
C ILE A 239 14.46 27.45 7.74
N VAL A 240 14.79 28.49 6.94
CA VAL A 240 14.40 28.53 5.53
C VAL A 240 15.09 27.42 4.73
N LYS A 241 16.39 27.14 5.00
CA LYS A 241 17.16 26.05 4.36
C LYS A 241 16.47 24.69 4.61
N HIS A 242 16.13 24.36 5.86
CA HIS A 242 15.49 23.08 6.18
C HIS A 242 14.08 22.96 5.63
N LEU A 243 13.27 24.03 5.67
CA LEU A 243 11.94 24.04 5.03
C LEU A 243 12.04 23.87 3.51
N TYR A 244 13.03 24.51 2.88
CA TYR A 244 13.31 24.37 1.45
C TYR A 244 13.68 22.92 1.10
N ILE A 245 14.53 22.27 1.91
CA ILE A 245 14.93 20.86 1.71
C ILE A 245 13.74 19.93 1.90
N VAL A 246 12.90 20.14 2.92
CA VAL A 246 11.67 19.36 3.11
C VAL A 246 10.75 19.51 1.89
N GLY A 247 10.56 20.74 1.40
CA GLY A 247 9.80 21.01 0.17
C GLY A 247 10.37 20.28 -1.06
N MET A 248 11.69 20.28 -1.22
CA MET A 248 12.36 19.49 -2.28
C MET A 248 12.11 17.99 -2.14
N LYS A 249 12.25 17.43 -0.91
CA LYS A 249 11.96 16.01 -0.64
C LYS A 249 10.52 15.66 -1.00
N LEU A 250 9.55 16.51 -0.68
CA LEU A 250 8.15 16.30 -1.06
C LEU A 250 7.96 16.29 -2.59
N PHE A 251 8.58 17.23 -3.30
CA PHE A 251 8.53 17.27 -4.77
C PHE A 251 9.20 16.01 -5.39
N LEU A 252 10.33 15.59 -4.83
CA LEU A 252 11.05 14.39 -5.26
C LEU A 252 10.29 13.08 -4.98
N MET A 253 9.23 13.08 -4.17
CA MET A 253 8.37 11.91 -4.02
C MET A 253 7.67 11.50 -5.33
N ILE A 254 7.50 12.43 -6.28
CA ILE A 254 6.94 12.10 -7.61
C ILE A 254 7.87 11.14 -8.38
N PRO A 255 9.14 11.48 -8.66
CA PRO A 255 10.05 10.53 -9.31
C PRO A 255 10.35 9.30 -8.45
N VAL A 256 10.41 9.42 -7.11
CA VAL A 256 10.57 8.28 -6.19
C VAL A 256 9.47 7.24 -6.42
N SER A 257 8.21 7.65 -6.40
CA SER A 257 7.08 6.73 -6.59
C SER A 257 7.05 6.13 -8.01
N ASN A 258 7.44 6.89 -9.02
CA ASN A 258 7.55 6.40 -10.39
C ASN A 258 8.62 5.29 -10.51
N ILE A 259 9.80 5.50 -9.93
CA ILE A 259 10.90 4.52 -9.95
C ILE A 259 10.51 3.28 -9.13
N ALA A 260 10.00 3.46 -7.91
CA ALA A 260 9.56 2.36 -7.04
C ALA A 260 8.49 1.49 -7.72
N TYR A 261 7.54 2.10 -8.43
CA TYR A 261 6.52 1.39 -9.18
C TYR A 261 7.11 0.52 -10.30
N GLU A 262 8.07 1.03 -11.06
CA GLU A 262 8.73 0.23 -12.10
C GLU A 262 9.55 -0.91 -11.50
N MET A 263 10.19 -0.69 -10.34
CA MET A 263 10.94 -1.74 -9.64
C MET A 263 10.04 -2.89 -9.19
N ILE A 264 8.91 -2.59 -8.54
CA ILE A 264 7.97 -3.66 -8.12
C ILE A 264 7.34 -4.38 -9.31
N LYS A 265 7.01 -3.65 -10.37
CA LYS A 265 6.47 -4.24 -11.60
C LYS A 265 7.48 -5.15 -12.28
N PHE A 266 8.75 -4.75 -12.32
CA PHE A 266 9.84 -5.57 -12.84
C PHE A 266 10.03 -6.83 -11.99
N ALA A 267 10.09 -6.68 -10.66
CA ALA A 267 10.23 -7.79 -9.72
C ALA A 267 9.07 -8.81 -9.86
N GLY A 268 7.83 -8.31 -9.95
CA GLY A 268 6.64 -9.16 -10.15
C GLY A 268 6.66 -9.93 -11.47
N LYS A 269 7.12 -9.29 -12.56
CA LYS A 269 7.22 -9.94 -13.87
C LYS A 269 8.30 -11.04 -13.92
N HIS A 270 9.38 -10.89 -13.17
CA HIS A 270 10.54 -11.79 -13.17
C HIS A 270 10.68 -12.52 -11.81
N SER A 271 9.58 -12.83 -11.15
CA SER A 271 9.53 -13.43 -9.79
C SER A 271 10.33 -14.74 -9.65
N LYS A 272 10.55 -15.48 -10.74
CA LYS A 272 11.35 -16.71 -10.76
C LYS A 272 12.86 -16.45 -10.71
N SER A 273 13.34 -15.25 -11.07
CA SER A 273 14.76 -14.88 -11.04
C SER A 273 15.27 -14.77 -9.61
N LEU A 274 16.48 -15.28 -9.33
CA LEU A 274 17.14 -15.16 -8.03
C LEU A 274 17.31 -13.69 -7.63
N PHE A 275 17.70 -12.84 -8.57
CA PHE A 275 17.82 -11.38 -8.33
C PHE A 275 16.51 -10.76 -7.87
N CYS A 276 15.38 -11.06 -8.53
CA CYS A 276 14.08 -10.54 -8.16
C CYS A 276 13.58 -11.12 -6.83
N LYS A 277 13.90 -12.37 -6.51
CA LYS A 277 13.62 -12.97 -5.19
C LYS A 277 14.36 -12.25 -4.07
N ILE A 278 15.67 -11.99 -4.25
CA ILE A 278 16.47 -11.23 -3.28
C ILE A 278 15.93 -9.81 -3.12
N MET A 279 15.59 -9.13 -4.23
CA MET A 279 15.04 -7.78 -4.23
C MET A 279 13.67 -7.70 -3.54
N SER A 280 12.82 -8.72 -3.69
CA SER A 280 11.50 -8.76 -3.06
C SER A 280 11.53 -9.26 -1.61
N TRP A 281 12.61 -9.92 -1.18
CA TRP A 281 12.71 -10.54 0.15
C TRP A 281 12.49 -9.55 1.30
N PRO A 282 13.08 -8.34 1.32
CA PRO A 282 12.81 -7.39 2.39
C PRO A 282 11.33 -6.94 2.45
N GLY A 283 10.68 -6.80 1.27
CA GLY A 283 9.25 -6.52 1.20
C GLY A 283 8.39 -7.64 1.79
N MET A 284 8.78 -8.90 1.53
CA MET A 284 8.11 -10.05 2.14
C MET A 284 8.34 -10.13 3.65
N MET A 285 9.53 -9.74 4.15
CA MET A 285 9.78 -9.64 5.60
C MET A 285 8.85 -8.61 6.26
N MET A 286 8.58 -7.49 5.61
CA MET A 286 7.61 -6.50 6.11
C MET A 286 6.19 -7.06 6.21
N GLN A 287 5.81 -7.99 5.31
CA GLN A 287 4.50 -8.63 5.38
C GLN A 287 4.32 -9.51 6.64
N VAL A 288 5.39 -10.02 7.24
CA VAL A 288 5.32 -10.73 8.53
C VAL A 288 4.72 -9.84 9.62
N LEU A 289 4.96 -8.52 9.54
CA LEU A 289 4.42 -7.52 10.45
C LEU A 289 3.01 -7.07 10.05
N THR A 290 2.76 -6.88 8.74
CA THR A 290 1.54 -6.29 8.18
C THR A 290 0.48 -7.31 7.76
N THR A 291 0.72 -8.61 7.95
CA THR A 291 -0.26 -9.68 7.77
C THR A 291 -0.32 -10.56 9.00
N LYS A 292 -1.50 -11.06 9.32
CA LYS A 292 -1.72 -12.07 10.37
C LYS A 292 -2.44 -13.28 9.79
N GLU A 293 -2.45 -14.39 10.54
CA GLU A 293 -3.16 -15.59 10.11
C GLU A 293 -4.65 -15.35 10.22
N PRO A 294 -5.42 -15.45 9.12
CA PRO A 294 -6.86 -15.28 9.13
C PRO A 294 -7.57 -16.54 9.62
N ASP A 295 -8.77 -16.35 10.14
CA ASP A 295 -9.72 -17.44 10.35
C ASP A 295 -10.53 -17.75 9.08
N ASP A 296 -11.32 -18.83 9.11
CA ASP A 296 -12.12 -19.27 7.97
C ASP A 296 -13.18 -18.24 7.57
N SER A 297 -13.74 -17.52 8.55
CA SER A 297 -14.77 -16.51 8.30
C SER A 297 -14.21 -15.31 7.53
N GLN A 298 -12.96 -14.94 7.78
CA GLN A 298 -12.24 -13.88 7.04
C GLN A 298 -11.85 -14.35 5.63
N ILE A 299 -11.49 -15.63 5.48
CA ILE A 299 -11.22 -16.23 4.16
C ILE A 299 -12.50 -16.22 3.30
N GLU A 300 -13.69 -16.53 3.87
CA GLU A 300 -14.97 -16.46 3.15
C GLU A 300 -15.23 -15.07 2.56
N VAL A 301 -15.00 -14.01 3.34
CA VAL A 301 -15.16 -12.62 2.85
C VAL A 301 -14.19 -12.33 1.70
N ALA A 302 -12.94 -12.76 1.83
CA ALA A 302 -11.95 -12.54 0.76
C ALA A 302 -12.29 -13.34 -0.51
N ILE A 303 -12.86 -14.54 -0.39
CA ILE A 303 -13.37 -15.35 -1.51
C ILE A 303 -14.54 -14.62 -2.19
N ALA A 304 -15.50 -14.11 -1.42
CA ALA A 304 -16.64 -13.36 -1.95
C ALA A 304 -16.17 -12.14 -2.73
N ALA A 305 -15.22 -11.35 -2.19
CA ALA A 305 -14.64 -10.20 -2.88
C ALA A 305 -13.98 -10.61 -4.21
N LEU A 306 -13.22 -11.70 -4.24
CA LEU A 306 -12.55 -12.18 -5.45
C LEU A 306 -13.55 -12.66 -6.50
N GLN A 307 -14.55 -13.45 -6.12
CA GLN A 307 -15.57 -13.95 -7.02
C GLN A 307 -16.33 -12.80 -7.67
N CYS A 308 -16.75 -11.79 -6.90
CA CYS A 308 -17.40 -10.61 -7.42
C CYS A 308 -16.51 -9.75 -8.32
N ALA A 309 -15.21 -9.65 -8.04
CA ALA A 309 -14.28 -8.91 -8.90
C ALA A 309 -14.10 -9.58 -10.28
N VAL A 310 -14.11 -10.92 -10.31
CA VAL A 310 -13.90 -11.71 -11.54
C VAL A 310 -15.20 -11.96 -12.30
N ASN A 311 -16.30 -12.26 -11.59
CA ASN A 311 -17.61 -12.64 -12.13
C ASN A 311 -18.69 -11.67 -11.63
N ALA A 312 -18.60 -10.41 -12.03
CA ALA A 312 -19.53 -9.36 -11.57
C ALA A 312 -21.03 -9.62 -11.90
N GLU A 313 -21.36 -10.68 -12.65
CA GLU A 313 -22.74 -11.09 -12.94
C GLU A 313 -23.33 -11.99 -11.83
N GLU A 314 -22.50 -12.51 -10.92
CA GLU A 314 -22.91 -13.41 -9.84
C GLU A 314 -23.14 -12.68 -8.49
N CYS A 315 -22.94 -11.36 -8.47
CA CYS A 315 -23.06 -10.48 -7.32
C CYS A 315 -24.10 -9.39 -7.54
#